data_bef89d47e7176d703912f254cab82045
#
_entry.id   bef89d47e7176d703912f254cab82045
#
_cell.length_a   1.000
_cell.length_b   1.000
_cell.length_c   1.000
_cell.angle_alpha   90.00
_cell.angle_beta   90.00
_cell.angle_gamma   90.00
#
_symmetry.space_group_name_H-M   'P 1'
#
loop_
_entity.id
_entity.type
_entity.pdbx_description
1 polymer ?
#
loop_
_entity_poly.entity_id
_entity_poly.type
_entity_poly.pdbx_seq_one_letter_code
_entity_poly.pdbx_strand_id
1 'polypeptide(L)'
;AKWKAEQEKAESEAKKLAKMNAEDKQKYQLDKREQDLADREAEITRRELTAEAKTILSERGLPIELVDVVNLADADSVRDSIDAIQKTWEAAVLKGVTDKTKGSAPMKKAPVESGEITKEQFNRMGVRSRNELFERDPELYRKLRG
;
A
#
# COMPACT_ATOMS: atom_id res chain seq x y z
N ALA A 1 -15.10 23.83 23.82
CA ALA A 1 -14.58 23.00 24.92
C ALA A 1 -13.07 23.19 25.16
N LYS A 2 -12.21 23.31 24.14
CA LYS A 2 -10.74 23.50 24.32
C LYS A 2 -10.37 24.79 25.03
N TRP A 3 -11.02 25.91 24.72
CA TRP A 3 -10.72 27.21 25.33
C TRP A 3 -11.06 27.29 26.83
N LYS A 4 -12.09 26.56 27.28
CA LYS A 4 -12.41 26.48 28.74
C LYS A 4 -11.31 25.72 29.49
N ALA A 5 -10.81 24.62 28.96
CA ALA A 5 -9.73 23.86 29.56
C ALA A 5 -8.41 24.65 29.60
N GLU A 6 -8.17 25.48 28.59
CA GLU A 6 -7.02 26.39 28.53
C GLU A 6 -7.15 27.52 29.59
N GLN A 7 -8.33 28.09 29.74
CA GLN A 7 -8.59 29.10 30.81
C GLN A 7 -8.44 28.50 32.22
N GLU A 8 -9.01 27.33 32.48
CA GLU A 8 -8.87 26.64 33.76
C GLU A 8 -7.41 26.31 34.09
N LYS A 9 -6.62 25.93 33.10
CA LYS A 9 -5.17 25.72 33.26
C LYS A 9 -4.45 27.03 33.56
N ALA A 10 -4.74 28.09 32.83
CA ALA A 10 -4.14 29.40 33.04
C ALA A 10 -4.48 29.99 34.41
N GLU A 11 -5.73 29.84 34.90
CA GLU A 11 -6.14 30.26 36.23
C GLU A 11 -5.46 29.44 37.34
N SER A 12 -5.30 28.14 37.16
CA SER A 12 -4.63 27.28 38.12
C SER A 12 -3.14 27.57 38.18
N GLU A 13 -2.50 27.86 37.06
CA GLU A 13 -1.10 28.30 37.00
C GLU A 13 -0.90 29.68 37.66
N ALA A 14 -1.79 30.63 37.39
CA ALA A 14 -1.75 31.94 38.00
C ALA A 14 -1.88 31.86 39.52
N LYS A 15 -2.77 31.02 40.06
CA LYS A 15 -2.94 30.76 41.48
C LYS A 15 -1.71 30.11 42.10
N LYS A 16 -1.04 29.18 41.42
CA LYS A 16 0.22 28.58 41.86
C LYS A 16 1.35 29.60 41.90
N LEU A 17 1.49 30.40 40.85
CA LEU A 17 2.50 31.45 40.76
C LEU A 17 2.32 32.54 41.85
N ALA A 18 1.07 32.88 42.17
CA ALA A 18 0.78 33.86 43.23
C ALA A 18 1.20 33.40 44.64
N LYS A 19 1.28 32.09 44.87
CA LYS A 19 1.67 31.49 46.15
C LYS A 19 3.18 31.24 46.29
N MET A 20 3.95 31.35 45.20
CA MET A 20 5.38 31.10 45.16
C MET A 20 6.16 32.38 45.56
N ASN A 21 7.31 32.20 46.23
CA ASN A 21 8.27 33.28 46.43
C ASN A 21 9.03 33.63 45.15
N ALA A 22 9.84 34.67 45.12
CA ALA A 22 10.50 35.16 43.91
C ALA A 22 11.47 34.13 43.29
N GLU A 23 12.20 33.39 44.11
CA GLU A 23 13.15 32.37 43.67
C GLU A 23 12.43 31.16 43.05
N ASP A 24 11.37 30.69 43.70
CA ASP A 24 10.56 29.58 43.17
C ASP A 24 9.83 29.93 41.86
N LYS A 25 9.41 31.21 41.73
CA LYS A 25 8.84 31.71 40.46
C LYS A 25 9.85 31.69 39.33
N GLN A 26 11.07 32.13 39.57
CA GLN A 26 12.13 32.09 38.55
C GLN A 26 12.46 30.67 38.13
N LYS A 27 12.60 29.77 39.10
CA LYS A 27 12.86 28.34 38.83
C LYS A 27 11.74 27.71 38.05
N TYR A 28 10.50 27.94 38.42
CA TYR A 28 9.33 27.44 37.68
C TYR A 28 9.27 27.96 36.23
N GLN A 29 9.59 29.27 36.06
CA GLN A 29 9.61 29.83 34.69
C GLN A 29 10.74 29.28 33.84
N LEU A 30 11.91 28.99 34.43
CA LEU A 30 13.02 28.36 33.74
C LEU A 30 12.67 26.92 33.33
N ASP A 31 12.16 26.12 34.28
CA ASP A 31 11.75 24.74 34.02
C ASP A 31 10.66 24.67 32.92
N LYS A 32 9.68 25.58 32.96
CA LYS A 32 8.65 25.68 31.95
C LYS A 32 9.23 26.04 30.58
N ARG A 33 10.18 26.97 30.53
CA ARG A 33 10.84 27.37 29.30
C ARG A 33 11.69 26.24 28.72
N GLU A 34 12.37 25.48 29.57
CA GLU A 34 13.12 24.31 29.14
C GLU A 34 12.18 23.23 28.57
N GLN A 35 11.05 22.97 29.21
CA GLN A 35 10.05 22.03 28.65
C GLN A 35 9.49 22.50 27.32
N ASP A 36 9.11 23.79 27.22
CA ASP A 36 8.60 24.34 25.94
C ASP A 36 9.64 24.25 24.82
N LEU A 37 10.93 24.47 25.13
CA LEU A 37 12.02 24.30 24.16
C LEU A 37 12.20 22.84 23.76
N ALA A 38 12.22 21.90 24.71
CA ALA A 38 12.34 20.48 24.45
C ALA A 38 11.17 19.97 23.60
N ASP A 39 9.96 20.41 23.89
CA ASP A 39 8.76 20.05 23.10
C ASP A 39 8.85 20.57 21.65
N ARG A 40 9.32 21.82 21.48
CA ARG A 40 9.53 22.39 20.14
C ARG A 40 10.64 21.68 19.37
N GLU A 41 11.74 21.35 20.01
CA GLU A 41 12.83 20.59 19.40
C GLU A 41 12.35 19.21 18.98
N ALA A 42 11.60 18.51 19.82
CA ALA A 42 11.01 17.22 19.49
C ALA A 42 10.04 17.31 18.30
N GLU A 43 9.22 18.37 18.26
CA GLU A 43 8.31 18.59 17.13
C GLU A 43 9.05 18.88 15.82
N ILE A 44 10.12 19.69 15.87
CA ILE A 44 10.96 19.99 14.71
C ILE A 44 11.63 18.72 14.21
N THR A 45 12.27 17.95 15.10
CA THR A 45 12.91 16.66 14.75
C THR A 45 11.91 15.70 14.11
N ARG A 46 10.72 15.59 14.67
CA ARG A 46 9.67 14.75 14.11
C ARG A 46 9.23 15.19 12.70
N ARG A 47 9.14 16.49 12.47
CA ARG A 47 8.82 17.06 11.14
C ARG A 47 9.93 16.76 10.13
N GLU A 48 11.18 16.91 10.55
CA GLU A 48 12.35 16.59 9.71
C GLU A 48 12.39 15.11 9.35
N LEU A 49 12.22 14.21 10.32
CA LEU A 49 12.16 12.78 10.09
C LEU A 49 10.97 12.37 9.21
N THR A 50 9.82 13.03 9.38
CA THR A 50 8.66 12.81 8.50
C THR A 50 8.95 13.24 7.08
N ALA A 51 9.61 14.37 6.87
CA ALA A 51 10.00 14.86 5.55
C ALA A 51 11.03 13.93 4.90
N GLU A 52 12.03 13.48 5.66
CA GLU A 52 13.02 12.50 5.19
C GLU A 52 12.36 11.17 4.81
N ALA A 53 11.45 10.65 5.65
CA ALA A 53 10.72 9.43 5.36
C ALA A 53 9.90 9.53 4.07
N LYS A 54 9.19 10.64 3.86
CA LYS A 54 8.44 10.90 2.61
C LYS A 54 9.34 10.93 1.39
N THR A 55 10.51 11.54 1.50
CA THR A 55 11.49 11.59 0.43
C THR A 55 11.99 10.19 0.08
N ILE A 56 12.38 9.40 1.07
CA ILE A 56 12.86 8.01 0.85
C ILE A 56 11.75 7.13 0.25
N LEU A 57 10.51 7.24 0.74
CA LEU A 57 9.37 6.51 0.19
C LEU A 57 9.16 6.87 -1.30
N SER A 58 9.20 8.15 -1.64
CA SER A 58 9.06 8.64 -3.01
C SER A 58 10.19 8.14 -3.92
N GLU A 59 11.44 8.20 -3.47
CA GLU A 59 12.61 7.72 -4.21
C GLU A 59 12.56 6.21 -4.50
N ARG A 60 11.96 5.45 -3.59
CA ARG A 60 11.77 4.00 -3.72
C ARG A 60 10.50 3.61 -4.48
N GLY A 61 9.72 4.58 -4.94
CA GLY A 61 8.44 4.34 -5.63
C GLY A 61 7.34 3.77 -4.74
N LEU A 62 7.44 3.98 -3.44
CA LEU A 62 6.43 3.57 -2.46
C LEU A 62 5.40 4.68 -2.24
N PRO A 63 4.14 4.35 -1.90
CA PRO A 63 3.13 5.35 -1.54
C PRO A 63 3.58 6.20 -0.35
N ILE A 64 3.42 7.53 -0.46
CA ILE A 64 3.83 8.49 0.58
C ILE A 64 3.00 8.30 1.86
N GLU A 65 1.78 7.80 1.75
CA GLU A 65 0.86 7.52 2.85
C GLU A 65 1.42 6.48 3.83
N LEU A 66 2.37 5.66 3.39
CA LEU A 66 3.07 4.71 4.25
C LEU A 66 3.91 5.39 5.35
N VAL A 67 4.12 6.69 5.27
CA VAL A 67 4.79 7.47 6.34
C VAL A 67 4.11 7.31 7.70
N ASP A 68 2.80 7.08 7.73
CA ASP A 68 2.04 6.91 8.97
C ASP A 68 2.40 5.64 9.75
N VAL A 69 3.01 4.66 9.10
CA VAL A 69 3.47 3.40 9.72
C VAL A 69 5.00 3.32 9.86
N VAL A 70 5.71 4.37 9.44
CA VAL A 70 7.16 4.47 9.60
C VAL A 70 7.51 4.83 11.04
N ASN A 71 8.54 4.19 11.59
CA ASN A 71 9.06 4.55 12.92
C ASN A 71 9.89 5.85 12.83
N LEU A 72 9.36 6.92 13.40
CA LEU A 72 9.96 8.26 13.39
C LEU A 72 10.76 8.56 14.67
N ALA A 73 11.38 7.56 15.28
CA ALA A 73 12.18 7.75 16.50
C ALA A 73 13.53 8.44 16.18
N ASP A 74 14.22 7.97 15.17
CA ASP A 74 15.49 8.48 14.66
C ASP A 74 15.67 8.12 13.17
N ALA A 75 16.72 8.66 12.54
CA ALA A 75 16.99 8.45 11.11
C ALA A 75 17.23 6.98 10.74
N ASP A 76 17.89 6.20 11.62
CA ASP A 76 18.14 4.79 11.38
C ASP A 76 16.87 3.96 11.48
N SER A 77 16.02 4.24 12.50
CA SER A 77 14.70 3.63 12.64
C SER A 77 13.78 3.92 11.45
N VAL A 78 13.84 5.13 10.88
CA VAL A 78 13.13 5.49 9.65
C VAL A 78 13.55 4.58 8.50
N ARG A 79 14.84 4.43 8.26
CA ARG A 79 15.37 3.60 7.17
C ARG A 79 15.03 2.13 7.36
N ASP A 80 15.23 1.58 8.55
CA ASP A 80 14.96 0.17 8.86
C ASP A 80 13.47 -0.16 8.69
N SER A 81 12.59 0.72 9.17
CA SER A 81 11.14 0.53 9.00
C SER A 81 10.71 0.63 7.53
N ILE A 82 11.29 1.54 6.75
CA ILE A 82 11.00 1.64 5.31
C ILE A 82 11.51 0.40 4.57
N ASP A 83 12.68 -0.14 4.92
CA ASP A 83 13.20 -1.38 4.34
C ASP A 83 12.26 -2.58 4.60
N ALA A 84 11.73 -2.69 5.81
CA ALA A 84 10.77 -3.72 6.17
C ALA A 84 9.44 -3.55 5.40
N ILE A 85 8.94 -2.31 5.31
CA ILE A 85 7.74 -1.96 4.56
C ILE A 85 7.93 -2.29 3.07
N GLN A 86 9.07 -1.94 2.47
CA GLN A 86 9.37 -2.21 1.07
C GLN A 86 9.32 -3.70 0.76
N LYS A 87 10.01 -4.53 1.57
CA LYS A 87 9.98 -5.99 1.40
C LYS A 87 8.57 -6.56 1.43
N THR A 88 7.77 -6.11 2.39
CA THR A 88 6.38 -6.56 2.54
C THR A 88 5.51 -6.10 1.37
N TRP A 89 5.70 -4.86 0.91
CA TRP A 89 5.00 -4.28 -0.22
C TRP A 89 5.31 -5.02 -1.52
N GLU A 90 6.58 -5.24 -1.82
CA GLU A 90 7.03 -5.97 -3.01
C GLU A 90 6.48 -7.40 -3.04
N ALA A 91 6.51 -8.09 -1.90
CA ALA A 91 5.94 -9.43 -1.77
C ALA A 91 4.42 -9.43 -2.01
N ALA A 92 3.69 -8.45 -1.48
CA ALA A 92 2.26 -8.31 -1.66
C ALA A 92 1.89 -8.00 -3.12
N VAL A 93 2.63 -7.09 -3.78
CA VAL A 93 2.46 -6.75 -5.20
C VAL A 93 2.74 -7.97 -6.08
N LEU A 94 3.85 -8.67 -5.86
CA LEU A 94 4.22 -9.88 -6.60
C LEU A 94 3.13 -10.95 -6.46
N LYS A 95 2.64 -11.19 -5.25
CA LYS A 95 1.55 -12.11 -5.00
C LYS A 95 0.28 -11.70 -5.74
N GLY A 96 -0.11 -10.43 -5.66
CA GLY A 96 -1.29 -9.89 -6.35
C GLY A 96 -1.20 -10.00 -7.87
N VAL A 97 -0.03 -9.74 -8.45
CA VAL A 97 0.24 -9.93 -9.89
C VAL A 97 0.19 -11.41 -10.24
N THR A 98 0.84 -12.27 -9.47
CA THR A 98 0.85 -13.72 -9.70
C THR A 98 -0.57 -14.31 -9.64
N ASP A 99 -1.38 -13.88 -8.67
CA ASP A 99 -2.75 -14.36 -8.53
C ASP A 99 -3.66 -13.88 -9.67
N LYS A 100 -3.42 -12.68 -10.19
CA LYS A 100 -4.14 -12.16 -11.37
C LYS A 100 -3.65 -12.74 -12.70
N THR A 101 -2.37 -13.08 -12.80
CA THR A 101 -1.75 -13.66 -14.02
C THR A 101 -1.77 -15.18 -14.02
N LYS A 102 -2.01 -15.83 -12.90
CA LYS A 102 -2.51 -17.22 -12.87
C LYS A 102 -3.90 -17.20 -13.50
N GLY A 103 -3.91 -16.84 -14.78
CA GLY A 103 -5.12 -16.84 -15.58
C GLY A 103 -5.87 -18.14 -15.38
N SER A 104 -7.18 -18.07 -15.49
CA SER A 104 -8.07 -19.21 -15.61
C SER A 104 -7.30 -20.37 -16.23
N ALA A 105 -7.26 -21.50 -15.51
CA ALA A 105 -6.66 -22.72 -16.05
C ALA A 105 -7.00 -22.78 -17.53
N PRO A 106 -6.03 -23.05 -18.40
CA PRO A 106 -6.31 -23.11 -19.84
C PRO A 106 -7.60 -23.92 -19.96
N MET A 107 -8.63 -23.33 -20.58
CA MET A 107 -9.88 -24.01 -20.78
C MET A 107 -9.48 -25.42 -21.22
N LYS A 108 -9.79 -26.41 -20.40
CA LYS A 108 -9.60 -27.81 -20.79
C LYS A 108 -10.20 -27.86 -22.15
N LYS A 109 -9.35 -28.03 -23.21
CA LYS A 109 -9.86 -28.37 -24.52
C LYS A 109 -10.85 -29.47 -24.20
N ALA A 110 -12.12 -29.23 -24.50
CA ALA A 110 -13.14 -30.25 -24.35
C ALA A 110 -12.51 -31.53 -24.86
N PRO A 111 -12.57 -32.63 -24.12
CA PRO A 111 -11.98 -33.86 -24.61
C PRO A 111 -12.47 -33.98 -26.06
N VAL A 112 -11.51 -34.03 -26.97
CA VAL A 112 -11.82 -34.38 -28.35
C VAL A 112 -12.26 -35.83 -28.19
N GLU A 113 -13.53 -36.01 -27.83
CA GLU A 113 -14.14 -37.29 -28.10
C GLU A 113 -13.83 -37.55 -29.55
N SER A 114 -13.12 -38.61 -29.79
CA SER A 114 -12.90 -39.19 -31.11
C SER A 114 -14.26 -39.67 -31.67
N GLY A 115 -15.20 -38.76 -31.67
CA GLY A 115 -16.50 -38.87 -32.27
C GLY A 115 -16.48 -38.10 -33.59
N GLU A 116 -16.97 -38.68 -34.61
CA GLU A 116 -17.13 -38.09 -35.94
C GLU A 116 -17.70 -36.67 -35.78
N ILE A 117 -17.05 -35.68 -36.38
CA ILE A 117 -17.54 -34.30 -36.43
C ILE A 117 -18.94 -34.31 -37.04
N THR A 118 -19.92 -33.83 -36.30
CA THR A 118 -21.30 -33.79 -36.76
C THR A 118 -21.48 -32.68 -37.82
N LYS A 119 -22.50 -32.81 -38.65
CA LYS A 119 -22.84 -31.82 -39.69
C LYS A 119 -23.12 -30.44 -39.06
N GLU A 120 -23.69 -30.41 -37.88
CA GLU A 120 -23.93 -29.17 -37.13
C GLU A 120 -22.65 -28.50 -36.66
N GLN A 121 -21.69 -29.27 -36.15
CA GLN A 121 -20.36 -28.79 -35.77
C GLN A 121 -19.60 -28.27 -36.98
N PHE A 122 -19.66 -28.95 -38.10
CA PHE A 122 -19.08 -28.52 -39.38
C PHE A 122 -19.65 -27.18 -39.84
N ASN A 123 -20.97 -26.98 -39.74
CA ASN A 123 -21.64 -25.74 -40.16
C ASN A 123 -21.26 -24.55 -39.27
N ARG A 124 -20.89 -24.79 -38.03
CA ARG A 124 -20.40 -23.76 -37.10
C ARG A 124 -18.90 -23.49 -37.24
N MET A 125 -18.16 -24.33 -37.95
CA MET A 125 -16.73 -24.13 -38.15
C MET A 125 -16.45 -22.93 -39.05
N GLY A 126 -15.44 -22.15 -38.68
CA GLY A 126 -14.90 -21.11 -39.56
C GLY A 126 -14.17 -21.68 -40.75
N VAL A 127 -13.97 -20.85 -41.79
CA VAL A 127 -13.31 -21.22 -43.03
C VAL A 127 -11.94 -21.90 -42.81
N ARG A 128 -11.17 -21.37 -41.90
CA ARG A 128 -9.84 -21.89 -41.54
C ARG A 128 -9.91 -23.33 -41.02
N SER A 129 -10.80 -23.56 -40.06
CA SER A 129 -10.98 -24.90 -39.46
C SER A 129 -11.53 -25.91 -40.46
N ARG A 130 -12.36 -25.48 -41.41
CA ARG A 130 -12.85 -26.33 -42.50
C ARG A 130 -11.72 -26.71 -43.48
N ASN A 131 -10.82 -25.78 -43.78
CA ASN A 131 -9.66 -26.06 -44.61
C ASN A 131 -8.69 -27.04 -43.94
N GLU A 132 -8.43 -26.87 -42.65
CA GLU A 132 -7.62 -27.79 -41.85
C GLU A 132 -8.23 -29.19 -41.81
N LEU A 133 -9.56 -29.31 -41.74
CA LEU A 133 -10.28 -30.57 -41.82
C LEU A 133 -10.15 -31.20 -43.21
N PHE A 134 -10.24 -30.40 -44.27
CA PHE A 134 -10.08 -30.87 -45.66
C PHE A 134 -8.68 -31.42 -45.92
N GLU A 135 -7.64 -30.79 -45.39
CA GLU A 135 -6.25 -31.24 -45.48
C GLU A 135 -6.01 -32.53 -44.69
N ARG A 136 -6.67 -32.68 -43.55
CA ARG A 136 -6.49 -33.82 -42.65
C ARG A 136 -7.31 -35.03 -43.04
N ASP A 137 -8.56 -34.85 -43.46
CA ASP A 137 -9.50 -35.87 -43.83
C ASP A 137 -10.46 -35.38 -44.95
N PRO A 138 -10.03 -35.47 -46.22
CA PRO A 138 -10.84 -35.00 -47.37
C PRO A 138 -12.16 -35.73 -47.52
N GLU A 139 -12.22 -37.01 -47.14
CA GLU A 139 -13.45 -37.81 -47.29
C GLU A 139 -14.51 -37.39 -46.29
N LEU A 140 -14.13 -37.15 -45.05
CA LEU A 140 -15.02 -36.62 -44.00
C LEU A 140 -15.54 -35.23 -44.37
N TYR A 141 -14.67 -34.38 -44.91
CA TYR A 141 -15.07 -33.05 -45.41
C TYR A 141 -16.12 -33.12 -46.49
N ARG A 142 -15.97 -34.02 -47.48
CA ARG A 142 -16.95 -34.23 -48.53
C ARG A 142 -18.27 -34.75 -48.00
N LYS A 143 -18.23 -35.68 -47.03
CA LYS A 143 -19.42 -36.26 -46.40
C LYS A 143 -20.20 -35.19 -45.61
N LEU A 144 -19.52 -34.28 -44.95
CA LEU A 144 -20.15 -33.21 -44.13
C LEU A 144 -20.66 -32.05 -45.00
N ARG A 145 -20.00 -31.77 -46.13
CA ARG A 145 -20.40 -30.70 -47.06
C ARG A 145 -21.63 -31.07 -47.90
N GLY A 146 -21.75 -32.34 -48.23
CA GLY A 146 -22.85 -32.86 -49.04
C GLY A 146 -24.16 -32.80 -48.35
#